data_edb1859fc85e0d9f4a2a60f97c7cdd27
#
_entry.id   edb1859fc85e0d9f4a2a60f97c7cdd27
#
_cell.length_a   1.000
_cell.length_b   1.000
_cell.length_c   1.000
_cell.angle_alpha   90.00
_cell.angle_beta   90.00
_cell.angle_gamma   90.00
#
_symmetry.space_group_name_H-M   'P 1'
#
loop_
_entity.id
_entity.type
_entity.pdbx_description
1 polymer ?
#
loop_
_entity_poly.entity_id
_entity_poly.type
_entity_poly.pdbx_seq_one_letter_code
_entity_poly.pdbx_strand_id
1 'polypeptide(L)'
;MPLVEINKAELINGVDMISALSSKTDFLNSNSEARRALKENSISINKYKIKEDYLIQTKDLINGKYVIINKGKRNTFIIKFI
;
A
#
# COMPACT_ATOMS: atom_id res chain seq x y z
N MET A 1 -12.98 -8.16 2.43
CA MET A 1 -11.71 -7.51 2.09
C MET A 1 -11.78 -6.05 2.49
N PRO A 2 -10.90 -5.58 3.39
CA PRO A 2 -10.96 -4.18 3.84
C PRO A 2 -10.69 -3.20 2.70
N LEU A 3 -11.38 -2.08 2.74
CA LEU A 3 -11.20 -0.99 1.78
C LEU A 3 -10.90 0.30 2.54
N VAL A 4 -9.86 1.00 2.14
CA VAL A 4 -9.47 2.29 2.71
C VAL A 4 -9.47 3.34 1.61
N GLU A 5 -10.03 4.50 1.88
CA GLU A 5 -10.04 5.60 0.91
C GLU A 5 -8.94 6.60 1.23
N ILE A 6 -8.19 6.98 0.20
CA ILE A 6 -7.13 7.99 0.30
C ILE A 6 -7.33 9.00 -0.83
N ASN A 7 -7.09 10.27 -0.55
CA ASN A 7 -7.25 11.32 -1.55
C ASN A 7 -6.21 11.17 -2.66
N LYS A 8 -6.64 11.26 -3.92
CA LYS A 8 -5.74 11.19 -5.07
C LYS A 8 -4.63 12.24 -5.04
N ALA A 9 -4.86 13.36 -4.39
CA ALA A 9 -3.84 14.41 -4.29
C ALA A 9 -2.55 13.90 -3.66
N GLU A 10 -2.63 12.85 -2.83
CA GLU A 10 -1.44 12.30 -2.21
C GLU A 10 -0.55 11.55 -3.21
N LEU A 11 -1.07 11.20 -4.37
CA LEU A 11 -0.30 10.55 -5.43
C LEU A 11 0.60 11.51 -6.19
N ILE A 12 0.42 12.82 -6.04
CA ILE A 12 1.22 13.81 -6.76
C ILE A 12 2.72 13.60 -6.47
N ASN A 13 3.06 13.36 -5.22
CA ASN A 13 4.44 13.10 -4.82
C ASN A 13 4.70 11.61 -4.59
N GLY A 14 3.71 10.76 -4.87
CA GLY A 14 3.79 9.34 -4.56
C GLY A 14 3.43 9.08 -3.11
N VAL A 15 2.91 7.88 -2.84
CA VAL A 15 2.58 7.45 -1.47
C VAL A 15 3.62 6.41 -1.06
N ASP A 16 4.37 6.71 0.01
CA ASP A 16 5.38 5.75 0.47
C ASP A 16 4.71 4.54 1.12
N MET A 17 5.39 3.40 1.02
CA MET A 17 4.81 2.13 1.46
C MET A 17 4.62 2.08 2.98
N ILE A 18 5.50 2.70 3.75
CA ILE A 18 5.36 2.69 5.19
C ILE A 18 4.06 3.39 5.59
N SER A 19 3.80 4.58 5.03
CA SER A 19 2.55 5.30 5.30
C SER A 19 1.34 4.55 4.77
N ALA A 20 1.45 3.95 3.59
CA ALA A 20 0.36 3.20 2.99
C ALA A 20 -0.02 1.98 3.81
N LEU A 21 0.93 1.39 4.52
CA LEU A 21 0.67 0.21 5.33
C LEU A 21 0.25 0.54 6.77
N SER A 22 0.59 1.71 7.27
CA SER A 22 0.33 2.04 8.67
C SER A 22 -0.46 3.33 8.85
N SER A 23 0.19 4.49 8.74
CA SER A 23 -0.43 5.74 9.16
C SER A 23 -1.63 6.16 8.34
N LYS A 24 -1.70 5.80 7.07
CA LYS A 24 -2.84 6.17 6.21
C LYS A 24 -3.95 5.14 6.20
N THR A 25 -3.69 3.91 6.60
CA THR A 25 -4.65 2.82 6.45
C THR A 25 -4.94 2.05 7.72
N ASP A 26 -4.07 2.15 8.72
CA ASP A 26 -4.14 1.36 9.95
C ASP A 26 -4.12 -0.16 9.70
N PHE A 27 -3.65 -0.59 8.53
CA PHE A 27 -3.54 -2.00 8.22
C PHE A 27 -2.53 -2.69 9.16
N LEU A 28 -1.41 -2.03 9.40
CA LEU A 28 -0.42 -2.47 10.39
C LEU A 28 -0.40 -1.44 11.53
N ASN A 29 -0.05 -1.92 12.72
CA ASN A 29 -0.16 -1.12 13.92
C ASN A 29 0.89 -0.02 14.06
N SER A 30 2.02 -0.15 13.37
CA SER A 30 3.10 0.82 13.51
C SER A 30 3.98 0.86 12.26
N ASN A 31 4.75 1.95 12.16
CA ASN A 31 5.72 2.09 11.07
C ASN A 31 6.80 1.02 11.15
N SER A 32 7.15 0.57 12.36
CA SER A 32 8.15 -0.49 12.52
C SER A 32 7.67 -1.80 11.93
N GLU A 33 6.40 -2.13 12.12
CA GLU A 33 5.83 -3.33 11.51
C GLU A 33 5.80 -3.23 9.99
N ALA A 34 5.49 -2.04 9.47
CA ALA A 34 5.49 -1.82 8.02
C ALA A 34 6.89 -2.02 7.44
N ARG A 35 7.91 -1.47 8.08
CA ARG A 35 9.27 -1.66 7.63
C ARG A 35 9.70 -3.12 7.67
N ARG A 36 9.34 -3.82 8.74
CA ARG A 36 9.68 -5.23 8.86
C ARG A 36 9.04 -6.04 7.73
N ALA A 37 7.76 -5.81 7.48
CA ALA A 37 7.07 -6.52 6.41
C ALA A 37 7.72 -6.28 5.06
N LEU A 38 8.13 -5.05 4.79
CA LEU A 38 8.79 -4.71 3.53
C LEU A 38 10.16 -5.38 3.43
N LYS A 39 10.91 -5.41 4.53
CA LYS A 39 12.22 -6.07 4.56
C LYS A 39 12.11 -7.58 4.38
N GLU A 40 11.04 -8.17 4.88
CA GLU A 40 10.80 -9.60 4.74
C GLU A 40 10.29 -9.96 3.35
N ASN A 41 10.11 -8.97 2.47
CA ASN A 41 9.65 -9.19 1.12
C ASN A 41 8.24 -9.79 1.07
N SER A 42 7.41 -9.45 2.07
CA SER A 42 6.07 -10.01 2.21
C SER A 42 4.98 -9.11 1.64
N ILE A 43 5.33 -7.93 1.13
CA ILE A 43 4.36 -6.96 0.62
C ILE A 43 4.34 -6.97 -0.91
N SER A 44 3.13 -7.02 -1.47
CA SER A 44 2.94 -6.94 -2.91
C SER A 44 1.89 -5.89 -3.24
N ILE A 45 2.10 -5.20 -4.36
CA ILE A 45 1.11 -4.28 -4.91
C ILE A 45 0.63 -4.87 -6.23
N ASN A 46 -0.68 -5.08 -6.36
CA ASN A 46 -1.27 -5.65 -7.57
C ASN A 46 -0.56 -6.95 -7.98
N LYS A 47 -0.17 -7.76 -6.97
CA LYS A 47 0.53 -9.04 -7.11
C LYS A 47 2.01 -8.95 -7.46
N TYR A 48 2.58 -7.75 -7.54
CA TYR A 48 4.02 -7.57 -7.76
C TYR A 48 4.70 -7.23 -6.45
N LYS A 49 5.75 -7.97 -6.11
CA LYS A 49 6.50 -7.70 -4.88
C LYS A 49 7.25 -6.39 -4.98
N ILE A 50 7.20 -5.62 -3.89
CA ILE A 50 7.83 -4.30 -3.83
C ILE A 50 8.70 -4.20 -2.59
N LYS A 51 9.54 -3.18 -2.55
CA LYS A 51 10.46 -2.94 -1.45
C LYS A 51 10.13 -1.63 -0.73
N GLU A 52 10.90 -1.36 0.34
CA GLU A 52 10.66 -0.21 1.21
C GLU A 52 10.73 1.13 0.49
N ASP A 53 11.55 1.24 -0.55
CA ASP A 53 11.74 2.48 -1.28
C ASP A 53 10.71 2.72 -2.38
N TYR A 54 9.75 1.83 -2.53
CA TYR A 54 8.73 1.96 -3.57
C TYR A 54 7.73 3.06 -3.22
N LEU A 55 7.34 3.85 -4.22
CA LEU A 55 6.30 4.85 -4.08
C LEU A 55 5.11 4.49 -4.96
N ILE A 56 3.91 4.50 -4.38
CA ILE A 56 2.69 4.27 -5.15
C ILE A 56 2.41 5.49 -5.99
N GLN A 57 2.20 5.29 -7.28
CA GLN A 57 1.94 6.36 -8.24
C GLN A 57 0.67 6.06 -9.04
N THR A 58 0.24 7.03 -9.83
CA THR A 58 -0.98 6.87 -10.64
C THR A 58 -0.90 5.67 -11.59
N LYS A 59 0.29 5.33 -12.04
CA LYS A 59 0.48 4.16 -12.93
C LYS A 59 0.11 2.84 -12.26
N ASP A 60 0.07 2.81 -10.93
CA ASP A 60 -0.24 1.59 -10.17
C ASP A 60 -1.74 1.38 -9.99
N LEU A 61 -2.56 2.35 -10.35
CA LEU A 61 -3.99 2.29 -10.11
C LEU A 61 -4.71 1.38 -11.10
N ILE A 62 -5.52 0.48 -10.56
CA ILE A 62 -6.42 -0.34 -11.37
C ILE A 62 -7.66 0.50 -11.65
N ASN A 63 -8.03 0.64 -12.91
CA ASN A 63 -9.15 1.49 -13.35
C ASN A 63 -9.01 2.94 -12.87
N GLY A 64 -7.78 3.39 -12.65
CA GLY A 64 -7.52 4.74 -12.20
C GLY A 64 -7.96 5.04 -10.77
N LYS A 65 -8.29 4.02 -9.97
CA LYS A 65 -8.85 4.21 -8.64
C LYS A 65 -8.29 3.31 -7.55
N TYR A 66 -7.93 2.07 -7.88
CA TYR A 66 -7.68 1.05 -6.86
C TYR A 66 -6.25 0.54 -6.88
N VAL A 67 -5.74 0.24 -5.69
CA VAL A 67 -4.50 -0.50 -5.53
C VAL A 67 -4.77 -1.65 -4.57
N ILE A 68 -4.37 -2.86 -4.96
CA ILE A 68 -4.53 -4.05 -4.13
C ILE A 68 -3.21 -4.32 -3.44
N ILE A 69 -3.23 -4.35 -2.11
CA ILE A 69 -2.02 -4.59 -1.32
C ILE A 69 -2.17 -5.91 -0.58
N ASN A 70 -1.16 -6.77 -0.73
CA ASN A 70 -1.12 -8.06 -0.06
C ASN A 70 0.04 -8.11 0.92
N LYS A 71 -0.20 -8.67 2.11
CA LYS A 71 0.86 -9.02 3.05
C LYS A 71 0.85 -10.53 3.22
N GLY A 72 1.86 -11.21 2.67
CA GLY A 72 1.89 -12.65 2.65
C GLY A 72 0.79 -13.21 1.74
N LYS A 73 0.26 -14.38 2.10
CA LYS A 73 -0.74 -15.04 1.26
C LYS A 73 -2.17 -14.81 1.71
N ARG A 74 -2.38 -14.31 2.93
CA ARG A 74 -3.71 -14.26 3.54
C ARG A 74 -4.27 -12.86 3.74
N ASN A 75 -3.40 -11.88 3.94
CA ASN A 75 -3.84 -10.54 4.29
C ASN A 75 -3.86 -9.65 3.05
N THR A 76 -5.04 -9.20 2.68
CA THR A 76 -5.22 -8.35 1.51
C THR A 76 -6.11 -7.18 1.89
N PHE A 77 -5.78 -5.99 1.40
CA PHE A 77 -6.68 -4.86 1.49
C PHE A 77 -6.58 -4.01 0.24
N ILE A 78 -7.58 -3.16 0.04
CA ILE A 78 -7.66 -2.31 -1.16
C ILE A 78 -7.62 -0.85 -0.72
N ILE A 79 -6.80 -0.06 -1.40
CA ILE A 79 -6.83 1.39 -1.27
C ILE A 79 -7.58 1.95 -2.47
N LYS A 80 -8.63 2.71 -2.20
CA LYS A 80 -9.36 3.44 -3.23
C LYS A 80 -8.94 4.90 -3.18
N PHE A 81 -8.41 5.41 -4.27
CA PHE A 81 -8.02 6.82 -4.37
C PHE A 81 -9.18 7.64 -4.91
N ILE A 82 -9.57 8.63 -4.15
CA ILE A 82 -10.75 9.46 -4.45
C ILE A 82 -10.38 10.91 -4.73
#